data_0e5b7a56134275179f3cc2ded34ebfef
#
_entry.id   0e5b7a56134275179f3cc2ded34ebfef
#
_cell.length_a   1.000
_cell.length_b   1.000
_cell.length_c   1.000
_cell.angle_alpha   90.00
_cell.angle_beta   90.00
_cell.angle_gamma   90.00
#
_symmetry.space_group_name_H-M   'P 1'
#
loop_
_entity.id
_entity.type
_entity.pdbx_description
1 polymer ?
#
loop_
_entity_poly.entity_id
_entity_poly.type
_entity_poly.pdbx_seq_one_letter_code
_entity_poly.pdbx_strand_id
1 'polypeptide(L)'
;DYHPRKRNTRKTYEYRILNRRVPLPDQRLNSYFYYYALDVDKMREAAQYLVGEHDFKSFCSIRTQVEDTVRRIYSITIKKNEDDRIDIRISGNGFLYNMVRIIVGSLVKVGCGFWKPEQIKEALEARDRSKAGPKAPAEGLTLISIEEEELPAVIREENEHWSYRINQGEIESFGKAYIQIYDCDDCDFERLLLRLVKQASRNGAKQIHVRDNTGHLKIGYQAEYFSFDTSYNQWKLVKT
;
A
#
# COMPACT_ATOMS: atom_id res chain seq x y z
N ASP A 1 -3.02 -7.61 18.53
CA ASP A 1 -1.87 -8.34 17.96
C ASP A 1 -1.40 -7.64 16.69
N TYR A 2 -0.15 -7.13 16.73
CA TYR A 2 0.50 -6.52 15.56
C TYR A 2 0.77 -7.61 14.51
N HIS A 3 0.21 -7.46 13.30
CA HIS A 3 0.51 -8.35 12.18
C HIS A 3 1.09 -7.54 11.03
N PRO A 4 2.38 -7.71 10.67
CA PRO A 4 3.08 -6.87 9.67
C PRO A 4 2.54 -7.00 8.23
N ARG A 5 1.60 -7.91 7.98
CA ARG A 5 0.93 -8.09 6.68
C ARG A 5 -0.49 -7.50 6.65
N LYS A 6 -0.93 -6.79 7.71
CA LYS A 6 -2.22 -6.10 7.69
C LYS A 6 -2.23 -5.08 6.55
N ARG A 7 -3.37 -4.92 5.87
CA ARG A 7 -3.54 -4.02 4.72
C ARG A 7 -3.39 -2.52 5.07
N ASN A 8 -3.54 -2.15 6.33
CA ASN A 8 -3.47 -0.77 6.82
C ASN A 8 -2.07 -0.38 7.29
N THR A 9 -1.03 -0.84 6.62
CA THR A 9 0.32 -0.49 6.96
C THR A 9 0.98 0.26 5.80
N ARG A 10 1.65 1.37 6.11
CA ARG A 10 2.59 2.01 5.21
C ARG A 10 3.94 1.34 5.39
N LYS A 11 4.51 0.83 4.31
CA LYS A 11 5.84 0.24 4.30
C LYS A 11 6.75 1.11 3.45
N THR A 12 7.91 1.42 4.00
CA THR A 12 8.93 2.17 3.27
C THR A 12 10.18 1.30 3.12
N TYR A 13 10.55 1.08 1.88
CA TYR A 13 11.81 0.43 1.52
C TYR A 13 12.79 1.46 0.98
N GLU A 14 14.05 1.24 1.25
CA GLU A 14 15.17 1.93 0.63
C GLU A 14 15.99 0.94 -0.18
N TYR A 15 16.34 1.31 -1.38
CA TYR A 15 17.26 0.56 -2.21
C TYR A 15 18.49 1.42 -2.53
N ARG A 16 19.68 0.88 -2.21
CA ARG A 16 20.95 1.58 -2.37
C ARG A 16 21.70 1.06 -3.58
N ILE A 17 22.12 1.97 -4.46
CA ILE A 17 22.98 1.70 -5.59
C ILE A 17 24.31 2.43 -5.37
N LEU A 18 25.40 1.71 -5.38
CA LEU A 18 26.75 2.30 -5.42
C LEU A 18 27.13 2.52 -6.89
N ASN A 19 27.02 3.76 -7.38
CA ASN A 19 27.16 4.11 -8.78
C ASN A 19 28.54 4.73 -9.06
N ARG A 20 29.54 3.91 -9.23
CA ARG A 20 30.93 4.30 -9.46
C ARG A 20 31.70 3.24 -10.26
N ARG A 21 32.93 3.60 -10.72
CA ARG A 21 33.75 2.69 -11.52
C ARG A 21 34.43 1.59 -10.71
N VAL A 22 34.66 1.78 -9.42
CA VAL A 22 35.37 0.82 -8.57
C VAL A 22 34.47 0.43 -7.39
N PRO A 23 34.26 -0.86 -7.13
CA PRO A 23 33.45 -1.28 -5.98
C PRO A 23 34.14 -0.96 -4.66
N LEU A 24 33.34 -0.77 -3.59
CA LEU A 24 33.82 -0.60 -2.23
C LEU A 24 33.58 -1.89 -1.46
N PRO A 25 34.61 -2.53 -0.86
CA PRO A 25 34.45 -3.80 -0.16
C PRO A 25 33.50 -3.74 1.02
N ASP A 26 33.45 -2.62 1.74
CA ASP A 26 32.56 -2.36 2.87
C ASP A 26 31.08 -2.17 2.47
N GLN A 27 30.82 -1.81 1.20
CA GLN A 27 29.47 -1.60 0.66
C GLN A 27 28.88 -2.85 -0.02
N ARG A 28 29.62 -3.93 -0.16
CA ARG A 28 29.24 -5.12 -0.94
C ARG A 28 27.98 -5.84 -0.45
N LEU A 29 27.65 -5.74 0.86
CA LEU A 29 26.52 -6.42 1.48
C LEU A 29 25.29 -5.53 1.70
N ASN A 30 25.42 -4.22 1.42
CA ASN A 30 24.37 -3.24 1.72
C ASN A 30 24.08 -2.29 0.55
N SER A 31 24.67 -2.54 -0.63
CA SER A 31 24.40 -1.79 -1.84
C SER A 31 24.55 -2.64 -3.11
N TYR A 32 23.86 -2.26 -4.16
CA TYR A 32 24.03 -2.78 -5.50
C TYR A 32 25.12 -1.99 -6.23
N PHE A 33 26.26 -2.60 -6.47
CA PHE A 33 27.30 -1.99 -7.28
C PHE A 33 26.90 -1.90 -8.74
N TYR A 34 26.90 -0.69 -9.31
CA TYR A 34 26.61 -0.46 -10.71
C TYR A 34 27.68 0.44 -11.35
N TYR A 35 28.38 -0.12 -12.34
CA TYR A 35 29.59 0.47 -12.94
C TYR A 35 29.28 1.68 -13.83
N TYR A 36 28.23 1.59 -14.67
CA TYR A 36 27.94 2.65 -15.64
C TYR A 36 27.21 3.82 -14.97
N ALA A 37 27.52 5.05 -15.44
CA ALA A 37 26.83 6.24 -14.93
C ALA A 37 25.32 6.13 -15.14
N LEU A 38 24.54 6.51 -14.13
CA LEU A 38 23.09 6.55 -14.17
C LEU A 38 22.59 8.00 -14.23
N ASP A 39 21.70 8.27 -15.16
CA ASP A 39 20.96 9.51 -15.27
C ASP A 39 19.80 9.51 -14.25
N VAL A 40 20.06 10.14 -13.10
CA VAL A 40 19.11 10.15 -11.97
C VAL A 40 17.87 10.96 -12.29
N ASP A 41 17.98 11.97 -13.15
CA ASP A 41 16.82 12.82 -13.49
C ASP A 41 15.81 12.05 -14.36
N LYS A 42 16.28 11.29 -15.33
CA LYS A 42 15.43 10.36 -16.09
C LYS A 42 14.83 9.28 -15.21
N MET A 43 15.58 8.77 -14.22
CA MET A 43 15.04 7.81 -13.25
C MET A 43 13.93 8.44 -12.40
N ARG A 44 14.05 9.70 -11.98
CA ARG A 44 13.02 10.44 -11.24
C ARG A 44 11.76 10.65 -12.08
N GLU A 45 11.93 11.05 -13.34
CA GLU A 45 10.83 11.19 -14.29
C GLU A 45 10.08 9.86 -14.46
N ALA A 46 10.79 8.78 -14.74
CA ALA A 46 10.21 7.45 -14.90
C ALA A 46 9.49 6.95 -13.63
N ALA A 47 10.00 7.27 -12.45
CA ALA A 47 9.41 6.87 -11.18
C ALA A 47 8.02 7.46 -10.95
N GLN A 48 7.70 8.64 -11.54
CA GLN A 48 6.40 9.27 -11.37
C GLN A 48 5.25 8.45 -11.97
N TYR A 49 5.51 7.68 -13.02
CA TYR A 49 4.49 6.79 -13.60
C TYR A 49 4.04 5.66 -12.68
N LEU A 50 4.82 5.35 -11.65
CA LEU A 50 4.53 4.29 -10.67
C LEU A 50 3.82 4.81 -9.41
N VAL A 51 3.76 6.13 -9.22
CA VAL A 51 3.08 6.73 -8.06
C VAL A 51 1.57 6.68 -8.27
N GLY A 52 0.83 6.31 -7.24
CA GLY A 52 -0.62 6.10 -7.30
C GLY A 52 -1.00 4.64 -7.14
N GLU A 53 -2.26 4.35 -7.44
CA GLU A 53 -2.83 3.01 -7.38
C GLU A 53 -2.80 2.36 -8.75
N HIS A 54 -2.10 1.22 -8.87
CA HIS A 54 -1.91 0.52 -10.12
C HIS A 54 -1.89 -0.99 -9.92
N ASP A 55 -2.16 -1.71 -11.00
CA ASP A 55 -1.91 -3.15 -11.07
C ASP A 55 -0.43 -3.42 -11.37
N PHE A 56 0.32 -3.82 -10.34
CA PHE A 56 1.76 -4.09 -10.42
C PHE A 56 2.09 -5.52 -10.88
N LYS A 57 1.23 -6.18 -11.65
CA LYS A 57 1.46 -7.54 -12.14
C LYS A 57 2.77 -7.67 -12.92
N SER A 58 3.14 -6.67 -13.72
CA SER A 58 4.43 -6.63 -14.44
C SER A 58 5.64 -6.54 -13.49
N PHE A 59 5.47 -5.93 -12.33
CA PHE A 59 6.53 -5.70 -11.36
C PHE A 59 6.54 -6.72 -10.22
N CYS A 60 5.92 -7.88 -10.39
CA CYS A 60 5.99 -8.96 -9.42
C CYS A 60 6.61 -10.22 -10.01
N SER A 61 7.16 -11.09 -9.14
CA SER A 61 7.66 -12.39 -9.58
C SER A 61 6.50 -13.32 -9.92
N ILE A 62 6.69 -14.17 -10.95
CA ILE A 62 5.69 -15.13 -11.46
C ILE A 62 5.21 -16.11 -10.37
N ARG A 63 6.03 -16.37 -9.35
CA ARG A 63 5.70 -17.27 -8.22
C ARG A 63 4.88 -16.59 -7.11
N THR A 64 4.29 -15.42 -7.37
CA THR A 64 3.40 -14.81 -6.37
C THR A 64 2.14 -15.66 -6.20
N GLN A 65 1.78 -15.93 -4.95
CA GLN A 65 0.54 -16.65 -4.60
C GLN A 65 -0.64 -15.71 -4.39
N VAL A 66 -0.44 -14.41 -4.65
CA VAL A 66 -1.44 -13.37 -4.40
C VAL A 66 -2.20 -13.12 -5.68
N GLU A 67 -3.52 -13.30 -5.64
CA GLU A 67 -4.42 -13.04 -6.77
C GLU A 67 -4.56 -11.54 -7.05
N ASP A 68 -4.64 -10.72 -6.00
CA ASP A 68 -4.73 -9.27 -6.08
C ASP A 68 -3.34 -8.64 -6.21
N THR A 69 -3.05 -8.08 -7.38
CA THR A 69 -1.78 -7.42 -7.71
C THR A 69 -1.85 -5.89 -7.69
N VAL A 70 -3.01 -5.32 -7.31
CA VAL A 70 -3.19 -3.88 -7.17
C VAL A 70 -2.51 -3.39 -5.89
N ARG A 71 -1.68 -2.35 -6.01
CA ARG A 71 -1.00 -1.70 -4.87
C ARG A 71 -1.00 -0.20 -5.08
N ARG A 72 -0.91 0.54 -3.96
CA ARG A 72 -0.75 1.99 -3.99
C ARG A 72 0.65 2.36 -3.55
N ILE A 73 1.40 3.01 -4.43
CA ILE A 73 2.66 3.66 -4.10
C ILE A 73 2.37 5.12 -3.76
N TYR A 74 2.74 5.53 -2.55
CA TYR A 74 2.52 6.89 -2.07
C TYR A 74 3.59 7.84 -2.58
N SER A 75 4.84 7.37 -2.61
CA SER A 75 5.96 8.17 -3.08
C SER A 75 7.13 7.30 -3.54
N ILE A 76 7.89 7.80 -4.52
CA ILE A 76 9.21 7.32 -4.89
C ILE A 76 10.15 8.51 -4.89
N THR A 77 11.19 8.47 -4.07
CA THR A 77 12.22 9.52 -4.04
C THR A 77 13.56 8.92 -4.43
N ILE A 78 14.31 9.62 -5.29
CA ILE A 78 15.62 9.19 -5.75
C ILE A 78 16.63 10.30 -5.45
N LYS A 79 17.59 10.01 -4.57
CA LYS A 79 18.60 10.95 -4.13
C LYS A 79 19.97 10.44 -4.55
N LYS A 80 20.75 11.29 -5.26
CA LYS A 80 22.17 11.07 -5.49
C LYS A 80 22.93 11.76 -4.37
N ASN A 81 23.80 11.01 -3.69
CA ASN A 81 24.63 11.49 -2.60
C ASN A 81 26.06 11.77 -3.12
N GLU A 82 26.83 12.51 -2.34
CA GLU A 82 28.21 12.90 -2.67
C GLU A 82 29.20 11.72 -2.68
N ASP A 83 28.85 10.62 -1.99
CA ASP A 83 29.62 9.37 -1.89
C ASP A 83 29.34 8.39 -3.04
N ASP A 84 28.91 8.87 -4.20
CA ASP A 84 28.51 8.09 -5.38
C ASP A 84 27.33 7.13 -5.14
N ARG A 85 26.63 7.28 -4.04
CA ARG A 85 25.45 6.47 -3.71
C ARG A 85 24.17 7.10 -4.26
N ILE A 86 23.31 6.25 -4.82
CA ILE A 86 21.95 6.61 -5.21
C ILE A 86 21.01 5.84 -4.29
N ASP A 87 20.25 6.57 -3.48
CA ASP A 87 19.22 6.03 -2.58
C ASP A 87 17.84 6.19 -3.21
N ILE A 88 17.14 5.08 -3.39
CA ILE A 88 15.77 5.03 -3.92
C ILE A 88 14.86 4.61 -2.79
N ARG A 89 14.00 5.51 -2.30
CA ARG A 89 12.98 5.19 -1.28
C ARG A 89 11.63 5.06 -1.92
N ILE A 90 10.94 3.98 -1.59
CA ILE A 90 9.60 3.67 -2.09
C ILE A 90 8.70 3.40 -0.90
N SER A 91 7.63 4.19 -0.80
CA SER A 91 6.62 4.06 0.24
C SER A 91 5.27 3.66 -0.38
N GLY A 92 4.58 2.70 0.21
CA GLY A 92 3.31 2.19 -0.29
C GLY A 92 2.51 1.39 0.74
N ASN A 93 1.26 1.05 0.41
CA ASN A 93 0.37 0.27 1.27
C ASN A 93 0.78 -1.21 1.38
N GLY A 94 1.66 -1.66 0.52
CA GLY A 94 2.18 -3.03 0.47
C GLY A 94 2.95 -3.27 -0.82
N PHE A 95 3.72 -4.35 -0.83
CA PHE A 95 4.54 -4.70 -1.99
C PHE A 95 4.38 -6.19 -2.32
N LEU A 96 4.29 -6.48 -3.61
CA LEU A 96 4.30 -7.84 -4.13
C LEU A 96 5.70 -8.45 -4.02
N TYR A 97 5.78 -9.75 -4.18
CA TYR A 97 7.05 -10.45 -4.10
C TYR A 97 8.06 -9.93 -5.14
N ASN A 98 9.20 -9.46 -4.67
CA ASN A 98 10.27 -8.79 -5.42
C ASN A 98 9.89 -7.47 -6.09
N MET A 99 8.73 -6.88 -5.82
CA MET A 99 8.21 -5.69 -6.50
C MET A 99 9.21 -4.53 -6.47
N VAL A 100 9.71 -4.13 -5.31
CA VAL A 100 10.68 -3.02 -5.16
C VAL A 100 11.92 -3.28 -6.00
N ARG A 101 12.46 -4.50 -5.97
CA ARG A 101 13.67 -4.86 -6.73
C ARG A 101 13.45 -4.83 -8.24
N ILE A 102 12.27 -5.20 -8.72
CA ILE A 102 11.92 -5.14 -10.15
C ILE A 102 11.71 -3.69 -10.58
N ILE A 103 11.07 -2.87 -9.75
CA ILE A 103 10.96 -1.41 -9.99
C ILE A 103 12.36 -0.81 -10.14
N VAL A 104 13.25 -1.07 -9.18
CA VAL A 104 14.63 -0.54 -9.23
C VAL A 104 15.37 -1.02 -10.47
N GLY A 105 15.30 -2.30 -10.82
CA GLY A 105 15.94 -2.83 -12.02
C GLY A 105 15.40 -2.20 -13.32
N SER A 106 14.12 -1.85 -13.35
CA SER A 106 13.50 -1.12 -14.46
C SER A 106 13.98 0.34 -14.50
N LEU A 107 14.05 1.02 -13.36
CA LEU A 107 14.60 2.39 -13.27
C LEU A 107 16.07 2.45 -13.66
N VAL A 108 16.87 1.43 -13.33
CA VAL A 108 18.27 1.33 -13.78
C VAL A 108 18.36 1.23 -15.31
N LYS A 109 17.41 0.51 -15.98
CA LYS A 109 17.34 0.49 -17.45
C LYS A 109 17.08 1.87 -18.05
N VAL A 110 16.28 2.69 -17.38
CA VAL A 110 16.08 4.10 -17.78
C VAL A 110 17.34 4.92 -17.51
N GLY A 111 17.91 4.82 -16.32
CA GLY A 111 19.10 5.59 -15.93
C GLY A 111 20.33 5.33 -16.78
N CYS A 112 20.53 4.09 -17.27
CA CYS A 112 21.62 3.77 -18.18
C CYS A 112 21.30 4.02 -19.68
N GLY A 113 20.12 4.58 -19.99
CA GLY A 113 19.72 4.98 -21.34
C GLY A 113 19.22 3.83 -22.24
N PHE A 114 19.07 2.61 -21.71
CA PHE A 114 18.46 1.52 -22.49
C PHE A 114 16.97 1.70 -22.69
N TRP A 115 16.29 2.37 -21.74
CA TRP A 115 14.87 2.68 -21.79
C TRP A 115 14.62 4.18 -21.71
N LYS A 116 13.57 4.61 -22.37
CA LYS A 116 12.99 5.94 -22.13
C LYS A 116 12.11 5.91 -20.88
N PRO A 117 11.89 7.05 -20.21
CA PRO A 117 11.02 7.11 -19.02
C PRO A 117 9.61 6.53 -19.26
N GLU A 118 9.01 6.75 -20.43
CA GLU A 118 7.67 6.32 -20.79
C GLU A 118 7.51 4.79 -20.85
N GLN A 119 8.61 4.06 -21.07
CA GLN A 119 8.59 2.60 -21.10
C GLN A 119 8.26 1.97 -19.73
N ILE A 120 8.43 2.73 -18.63
CA ILE A 120 7.93 2.31 -17.32
C ILE A 120 6.41 2.29 -17.30
N LYS A 121 5.75 3.29 -17.89
CA LYS A 121 4.30 3.33 -18.04
C LYS A 121 3.80 2.19 -18.93
N GLU A 122 4.44 1.97 -20.08
CA GLU A 122 4.11 0.87 -20.99
C GLU A 122 4.22 -0.49 -20.28
N ALA A 123 5.30 -0.68 -19.50
CA ALA A 123 5.49 -1.90 -18.72
C ALA A 123 4.39 -2.09 -17.65
N LEU A 124 3.95 -1.01 -17.00
CA LEU A 124 2.87 -1.05 -16.00
C LEU A 124 1.55 -1.45 -16.65
N GLU A 125 1.19 -0.82 -17.77
CA GLU A 125 -0.05 -1.07 -18.51
C GLU A 125 -0.11 -2.47 -19.15
N ALA A 126 1.03 -3.03 -19.51
CA ALA A 126 1.14 -4.35 -20.14
C ALA A 126 0.70 -5.51 -19.24
N ARG A 127 0.76 -5.37 -17.90
CA ARG A 127 0.45 -6.43 -16.94
C ARG A 127 1.19 -7.75 -17.21
N ASP A 128 2.37 -7.65 -17.78
CA ASP A 128 3.23 -8.75 -18.17
C ASP A 128 4.62 -8.58 -17.59
N ARG A 129 5.08 -9.57 -16.79
CA ARG A 129 6.40 -9.57 -16.16
C ARG A 129 7.55 -9.43 -17.17
N SER A 130 7.38 -9.94 -18.39
CA SER A 130 8.41 -9.86 -19.43
C SER A 130 8.68 -8.44 -19.92
N LYS A 131 7.74 -7.53 -19.72
CA LYS A 131 7.82 -6.11 -20.11
C LYS A 131 8.51 -5.24 -19.06
N ALA A 132 8.61 -5.69 -17.81
CA ALA A 132 9.37 -4.99 -16.78
C ALA A 132 10.86 -5.38 -16.81
N GLY A 133 11.69 -4.54 -16.22
CA GLY A 133 13.14 -4.73 -16.16
C GLY A 133 13.55 -5.93 -15.30
N PRO A 134 14.85 -6.21 -15.23
CA PRO A 134 15.39 -7.29 -14.43
C PRO A 134 15.16 -7.02 -12.94
N LYS A 135 15.17 -8.09 -12.15
CA LYS A 135 15.18 -7.97 -10.70
C LYS A 135 16.56 -7.51 -10.22
N ALA A 136 16.65 -6.35 -9.57
CA ALA A 136 17.88 -5.86 -8.96
C ALA A 136 18.36 -6.81 -7.85
N PRO A 137 19.67 -6.86 -7.56
CA PRO A 137 20.27 -7.67 -6.49
C PRO A 137 19.62 -7.44 -5.12
N ALA A 138 19.68 -8.42 -4.22
CA ALA A 138 19.03 -8.30 -2.92
C ALA A 138 19.77 -7.36 -1.96
N GLU A 139 21.05 -7.27 -2.09
CA GLU A 139 21.98 -6.60 -1.17
C GLU A 139 21.67 -5.11 -0.97
N GLY A 140 21.11 -4.47 -2.00
CA GLY A 140 20.73 -3.05 -1.92
C GLY A 140 19.43 -2.77 -1.17
N LEU A 141 18.60 -3.79 -0.88
CA LEU A 141 17.24 -3.60 -0.34
C LEU A 141 17.23 -3.60 1.18
N THR A 142 16.65 -2.56 1.77
CA THR A 142 16.42 -2.43 3.21
C THR A 142 14.98 -2.03 3.48
N LEU A 143 14.32 -2.67 4.42
CA LEU A 143 13.04 -2.21 4.98
C LEU A 143 13.35 -1.12 6.02
N ILE A 144 12.87 0.09 5.77
CA ILE A 144 13.13 1.26 6.63
C ILE A 144 12.10 1.37 7.74
N SER A 145 10.81 1.32 7.37
CA SER A 145 9.72 1.44 8.33
C SER A 145 8.52 0.61 7.93
N ILE A 146 7.78 0.19 8.94
CA ILE A 146 6.40 -0.27 8.84
C ILE A 146 5.63 0.61 9.80
N GLU A 147 4.80 1.48 9.26
CA GLU A 147 3.94 2.38 10.01
C GLU A 147 2.52 1.84 9.88
N GLU A 148 1.80 1.75 10.98
CA GLU A 148 0.36 1.60 10.88
C GLU A 148 -0.15 2.91 10.28
N GLU A 149 -0.81 2.84 9.11
CA GLU A 149 -1.60 3.98 8.67
C GLU A 149 -2.71 4.13 9.70
N GLU A 150 -2.62 5.18 10.49
CA GLU A 150 -3.82 5.69 11.11
C GLU A 150 -4.75 6.02 9.95
N LEU A 151 -5.76 5.18 9.74
CA LEU A 151 -6.89 5.54 8.89
C LEU A 151 -7.27 6.95 9.30
N PRO A 152 -7.47 7.88 8.34
CA PRO A 152 -7.85 9.22 8.68
C PRO A 152 -8.89 9.10 9.78
N ALA A 153 -8.59 9.70 10.93
CA ALA A 153 -9.45 9.62 12.10
C ALA A 153 -10.79 10.23 11.67
N VAL A 154 -11.65 9.35 11.17
CA VAL A 154 -13.01 9.69 10.88
C VAL A 154 -13.65 9.83 12.25
N ILE A 155 -13.51 11.06 12.74
CA ILE A 155 -14.13 11.57 13.96
C ILE A 155 -13.54 10.95 15.24
N ARG A 156 -12.47 11.54 15.77
CA ARG A 156 -12.34 11.72 17.21
C ARG A 156 -13.39 12.75 17.60
N GLU A 157 -14.63 12.33 17.76
CA GLU A 157 -15.57 13.11 18.55
C GLU A 157 -15.38 12.73 20.00
N GLU A 158 -15.35 13.76 20.83
CA GLU A 158 -15.16 13.91 22.25
C GLU A 158 -16.06 13.03 23.14
N ASN A 159 -16.14 11.74 22.88
CA ASN A 159 -16.66 10.80 23.85
C ASN A 159 -15.50 9.94 24.31
N GLU A 160 -15.04 10.15 25.51
CA GLU A 160 -13.90 9.54 26.19
C GLU A 160 -13.96 8.00 26.28
N HIS A 161 -15.02 7.37 25.75
CA HIS A 161 -15.29 5.94 25.93
C HIS A 161 -15.34 5.11 24.64
N TRP A 162 -15.13 5.72 23.45
CA TRP A 162 -15.29 5.01 22.18
C TRP A 162 -14.11 5.25 21.24
N SER A 163 -13.53 4.20 20.71
CA SER A 163 -12.68 4.30 19.53
C SER A 163 -13.23 3.39 18.42
N TYR A 164 -13.25 3.90 17.18
CA TYR A 164 -13.70 3.13 16.04
C TYR A 164 -12.85 3.47 14.81
N ARG A 165 -12.82 2.54 13.85
CA ARG A 165 -12.16 2.73 12.57
C ARG A 165 -13.07 2.27 11.43
N ILE A 166 -13.10 3.05 10.35
CA ILE A 166 -13.70 2.65 9.08
C ILE A 166 -12.55 2.43 8.09
N ASN A 167 -12.48 1.27 7.47
CA ASN A 167 -11.50 0.99 6.43
C ASN A 167 -11.93 1.60 5.09
N GLN A 168 -11.49 2.82 4.79
CA GLN A 168 -11.82 3.52 3.54
C GLN A 168 -11.21 2.86 2.30
N GLY A 169 -10.01 2.29 2.39
CA GLY A 169 -9.37 1.63 1.26
C GLY A 169 -10.17 0.44 0.73
N GLU A 170 -10.84 -0.31 1.61
CA GLU A 170 -11.73 -1.40 1.20
C GLU A 170 -13.06 -0.91 0.65
N ILE A 171 -13.56 0.24 1.10
CA ILE A 171 -14.76 0.87 0.53
C ILE A 171 -14.52 1.23 -0.93
N GLU A 172 -13.38 1.86 -1.23
CA GLU A 172 -13.02 2.29 -2.58
C GLU A 172 -12.80 1.11 -3.52
N SER A 173 -12.13 0.04 -3.05
CA SER A 173 -11.74 -1.10 -3.90
C SER A 173 -12.86 -2.11 -4.14
N PHE A 174 -13.73 -2.35 -3.14
CA PHE A 174 -14.72 -3.45 -3.18
C PHE A 174 -16.13 -3.03 -2.81
N GLY A 175 -16.37 -1.76 -2.49
CA GLY A 175 -17.64 -1.26 -1.97
C GLY A 175 -17.98 -1.83 -0.59
N LYS A 176 -16.99 -2.32 0.16
CA LYS A 176 -17.14 -2.86 1.51
C LYS A 176 -16.49 -1.95 2.53
N ALA A 177 -17.17 -1.65 3.61
CA ALA A 177 -16.62 -0.95 4.76
C ALA A 177 -16.53 -1.90 5.95
N TYR A 178 -15.42 -1.79 6.68
CA TYR A 178 -15.24 -2.48 7.95
C TYR A 178 -15.21 -1.43 9.05
N ILE A 179 -16.17 -1.52 9.96
CA ILE A 179 -16.23 -0.70 11.17
C ILE A 179 -15.73 -1.57 12.32
N GLN A 180 -14.64 -1.19 12.93
CA GLN A 180 -14.13 -1.86 14.11
C GLN A 180 -14.30 -0.94 15.31
N ILE A 181 -15.00 -1.43 16.34
CA ILE A 181 -15.31 -0.70 17.55
C ILE A 181 -14.47 -1.28 18.68
N TYR A 182 -13.80 -0.41 19.44
CA TYR A 182 -12.98 -0.75 20.61
C TYR A 182 -13.62 -0.14 21.84
N ASP A 183 -13.52 -0.83 22.98
CA ASP A 183 -13.87 -0.35 24.33
C ASP A 183 -15.23 0.37 24.40
N CYS A 184 -16.30 -0.41 24.12
CA CYS A 184 -17.65 0.08 24.11
C CYS A 184 -18.35 -0.19 25.45
N ASP A 185 -18.60 0.86 26.20
CA ASP A 185 -19.54 0.86 27.34
C ASP A 185 -20.88 1.52 26.95
N ASP A 186 -21.85 0.82 26.96
CA ASP A 186 -23.28 0.69 26.80
C ASP A 186 -24.22 1.84 26.39
N CYS A 187 -23.96 3.12 26.46
CA CYS A 187 -25.12 4.01 26.42
C CYS A 187 -25.49 4.67 25.09
N ASP A 188 -24.65 4.67 24.06
CA ASP A 188 -24.98 5.29 22.76
C ASP A 188 -24.53 4.49 21.52
N PHE A 189 -24.32 3.18 21.68
CA PHE A 189 -23.81 2.32 20.62
C PHE A 189 -24.64 2.39 19.33
N GLU A 190 -25.97 2.28 19.42
CA GLU A 190 -26.83 2.32 18.23
C GLU A 190 -26.72 3.66 17.48
N ARG A 191 -26.61 4.75 18.22
CA ARG A 191 -26.51 6.10 17.66
C ARG A 191 -25.16 6.30 16.96
N LEU A 192 -24.08 5.82 17.58
CA LEU A 192 -22.75 5.81 16.99
C LEU A 192 -22.73 4.94 15.73
N LEU A 193 -23.23 3.71 15.82
CA LEU A 193 -23.27 2.77 14.73
C LEU A 193 -24.04 3.31 13.52
N LEU A 194 -25.22 3.91 13.74
CA LEU A 194 -25.99 4.55 12.67
C LEU A 194 -25.25 5.71 12.01
N ARG A 195 -24.48 6.49 12.79
CA ARG A 195 -23.66 7.58 12.26
C ARG A 195 -22.53 7.04 11.39
N LEU A 196 -21.83 6.01 11.85
CA LEU A 196 -20.74 5.35 11.12
C LEU A 196 -21.23 4.68 9.83
N VAL A 197 -22.38 4.02 9.90
CA VAL A 197 -23.04 3.43 8.72
C VAL A 197 -23.38 4.49 7.68
N LYS A 198 -23.98 5.62 8.10
CA LYS A 198 -24.28 6.75 7.20
C LYS A 198 -23.02 7.33 6.58
N GLN A 199 -21.92 7.41 7.33
CA GLN A 199 -20.66 7.91 6.80
C GLN A 199 -20.00 6.95 5.83
N ALA A 200 -19.95 5.66 6.15
CA ALA A 200 -19.46 4.63 5.23
C ALA A 200 -20.26 4.64 3.92
N SER A 201 -21.57 4.80 4.00
CA SER A 201 -22.44 4.94 2.84
C SER A 201 -22.09 6.17 1.99
N ARG A 202 -21.88 7.34 2.61
CA ARG A 202 -21.45 8.57 1.89
C ARG A 202 -20.11 8.39 1.19
N ASN A 203 -19.24 7.52 1.73
CA ASN A 203 -17.95 7.16 1.15
C ASN A 203 -18.04 6.04 0.11
N GLY A 204 -19.25 5.62 -0.29
CA GLY A 204 -19.49 4.67 -1.36
C GLY A 204 -19.59 3.21 -0.93
N ALA A 205 -19.66 2.91 0.36
CA ALA A 205 -19.83 1.54 0.85
C ALA A 205 -21.20 0.97 0.45
N LYS A 206 -21.19 -0.24 -0.12
CA LYS A 206 -22.37 -1.04 -0.44
C LYS A 206 -22.62 -2.15 0.55
N GLN A 207 -21.59 -2.55 1.30
CA GLN A 207 -21.64 -3.52 2.39
C GLN A 207 -20.84 -2.99 3.56
N ILE A 208 -21.33 -3.17 4.78
CA ILE A 208 -20.65 -2.71 6.00
C ILE A 208 -20.58 -3.87 6.98
N HIS A 209 -19.36 -4.23 7.34
CA HIS A 209 -19.07 -5.22 8.36
C HIS A 209 -18.73 -4.52 9.66
N VAL A 210 -19.34 -4.93 10.76
CA VAL A 210 -19.10 -4.35 12.08
C VAL A 210 -18.53 -5.42 13.00
N ARG A 211 -17.41 -5.11 13.63
CA ARG A 211 -16.72 -6.00 14.58
C ARG A 211 -16.26 -5.24 15.81
N ASP A 212 -16.30 -5.87 16.96
CA ASP A 212 -15.60 -5.42 18.15
C ASP A 212 -14.16 -5.98 18.20
N ASN A 213 -13.41 -5.66 19.25
CA ASN A 213 -12.05 -6.15 19.46
C ASN A 213 -11.96 -7.68 19.70
N THR A 214 -13.10 -8.36 19.94
CA THR A 214 -13.18 -9.82 20.09
C THR A 214 -13.65 -10.50 18.79
N GLY A 215 -14.02 -9.73 17.78
CA GLY A 215 -14.60 -10.21 16.51
C GLY A 215 -16.12 -10.40 16.58
N HIS A 216 -16.76 -10.12 17.71
CA HIS A 216 -18.21 -10.22 17.93
C HIS A 216 -18.77 -8.89 18.44
N LEU A 217 -20.02 -8.58 18.04
CA LEU A 217 -20.75 -7.45 18.63
C LEU A 217 -21.20 -7.81 20.05
N LYS A 218 -20.80 -7.02 21.05
CA LYS A 218 -21.12 -7.26 22.47
C LYS A 218 -22.60 -7.13 22.82
N ILE A 219 -23.42 -6.52 22.00
CA ILE A 219 -24.82 -6.19 22.33
C ILE A 219 -25.76 -6.97 21.41
N GLY A 220 -26.18 -8.15 21.82
CA GLY A 220 -27.40 -8.84 21.33
C GLY A 220 -27.61 -9.02 19.83
N TYR A 221 -26.73 -8.53 19.01
CA TYR A 221 -26.76 -8.64 17.56
C TYR A 221 -25.89 -9.78 17.10
N GLN A 222 -26.51 -10.82 16.56
CA GLN A 222 -25.80 -11.93 15.89
C GLN A 222 -25.42 -11.59 14.45
N ALA A 223 -25.47 -10.32 14.04
CA ALA A 223 -25.23 -9.93 12.67
C ALA A 223 -23.91 -9.20 12.54
N GLU A 224 -23.10 -9.65 11.60
CA GLU A 224 -21.76 -9.16 11.35
C GLU A 224 -21.68 -8.09 10.26
N TYR A 225 -22.77 -7.76 9.55
CA TYR A 225 -22.74 -6.80 8.46
C TYR A 225 -24.08 -6.12 8.18
N PHE A 226 -23.99 -4.98 7.49
CA PHE A 226 -25.13 -4.25 6.96
C PHE A 226 -25.13 -4.32 5.43
N SER A 227 -26.28 -4.47 4.82
CA SER A 227 -26.47 -4.30 3.39
C SER A 227 -27.34 -3.10 3.07
N PHE A 228 -27.06 -2.44 1.95
CA PHE A 228 -27.88 -1.33 1.49
C PHE A 228 -29.09 -1.85 0.72
N ASP A 229 -30.28 -1.56 1.21
CA ASP A 229 -31.53 -1.88 0.54
C ASP A 229 -31.91 -0.75 -0.43
N THR A 230 -31.73 -1.02 -1.72
CA THR A 230 -32.03 -0.05 -2.79
C THR A 230 -33.51 0.28 -2.91
N SER A 231 -34.39 -0.62 -2.49
CA SER A 231 -35.84 -0.44 -2.58
C SER A 231 -36.36 0.61 -1.58
N TYR A 232 -35.71 0.70 -0.43
CA TYR A 232 -36.04 1.62 0.63
C TYR A 232 -35.02 2.72 0.87
N ASN A 233 -33.94 2.73 0.07
CA ASN A 233 -32.84 3.68 0.19
C ASN A 233 -32.27 3.77 1.63
N GLN A 234 -32.14 2.62 2.30
CA GLN A 234 -31.66 2.55 3.68
C GLN A 234 -30.79 1.32 3.93
N TRP A 235 -29.95 1.42 4.96
CA TRP A 235 -29.12 0.33 5.42
C TRP A 235 -29.93 -0.61 6.31
N LYS A 236 -29.80 -1.90 6.06
CA LYS A 236 -30.37 -2.95 6.89
C LYS A 236 -29.27 -3.81 7.48
N LEU A 237 -29.45 -4.19 8.74
CA LEU A 237 -28.65 -5.20 9.40
C LEU A 237 -29.02 -6.56 8.81
N VAL A 238 -28.05 -7.26 8.23
CA VAL A 238 -28.24 -8.62 7.71
C VAL A 238 -27.79 -9.59 8.79
N LYS A 239 -28.77 -10.31 9.35
CA LYS A 239 -28.49 -11.43 10.26
C LYS A 239 -28.03 -12.62 9.43
N THR A 240 -26.86 -13.15 9.74
CA THR A 240 -26.42 -14.48 9.26
C THR A 240 -27.08 -15.58 10.05
#